data_393737b43c2e701ef51a0438f3e700d1
#
_entry.id   393737b43c2e701ef51a0438f3e700d1
#
_cell.length_a   1.000
_cell.length_b   1.000
_cell.length_c   1.000
_cell.angle_alpha   90.00
_cell.angle_beta   90.00
_cell.angle_gamma   90.00
#
_symmetry.space_group_name_H-M   'P 1'
#
loop_
_entity.id
_entity.type
_entity.pdbx_description
1 polymer ?
#
loop_
_entity_poly.entity_id
_entity_poly.type
_entity_poly.pdbx_seq_one_letter_code
_entity_poly.pdbx_strand_id
1 'polypeptide(L)'
;MRIDRIESFTRPDVGFVRVTSEDGAFGWGQMSTYHADITAQVLHRQVAPWVTGRFIDAGDPVSDFLDIAALVHEREHKFPGSYVRRALAGLDTALWDLLGRQAGKPVTSLIGGAPGRLRAYASSMKRDITPGDEADRLCRLRDEKGFDAFKFRVGAECGRGHDEWLGRTEEIVETVPRALGDDVVKMVDANSCFGVERAIDVGRMLEANGITHYEEPCPYWKPDWTRQVTHALHIDVTGGEQDCDMRNWQDMIDRHVVDVLQPDVMYMGGLTPTLELARVIAGGGPNGVSYPCTPHAANLSLVTMCTMHLLKAIPNAGPY
;
A
#
# COMPACT_ATOMS: atom_id res chain seq x y z
N MET A 1 -24.31 16.32 0.42
CA MET A 1 -24.59 15.94 -0.99
C MET A 1 -25.23 14.56 -1.05
N ARG A 2 -26.03 14.25 -2.07
CA ARG A 2 -26.63 12.92 -2.24
C ARG A 2 -26.01 12.23 -3.46
N ILE A 3 -25.67 10.94 -3.34
CA ILE A 3 -25.08 10.14 -4.42
C ILE A 3 -26.19 9.77 -5.40
N ASP A 4 -26.09 10.23 -6.65
CA ASP A 4 -27.06 9.94 -7.73
C ASP A 4 -26.64 8.71 -8.55
N ARG A 5 -25.37 8.67 -8.98
CA ARG A 5 -24.90 7.65 -9.92
C ARG A 5 -23.48 7.21 -9.67
N ILE A 6 -23.23 5.92 -9.84
CA ILE A 6 -21.92 5.28 -9.74
C ILE A 6 -21.67 4.57 -11.08
N GLU A 7 -20.56 4.91 -11.74
CA GLU A 7 -20.15 4.36 -13.03
C GLU A 7 -18.74 3.81 -12.94
N SER A 8 -18.42 2.76 -13.69
CA SER A 8 -17.08 2.20 -13.77
C SER A 8 -16.55 2.13 -15.19
N PHE A 9 -15.25 2.32 -15.34
CA PHE A 9 -14.52 2.31 -16.60
C PHE A 9 -13.30 1.43 -16.43
N THR A 10 -13.30 0.25 -17.07
CA THR A 10 -12.30 -0.80 -16.81
C THR A 10 -11.51 -1.19 -18.03
N ARG A 11 -10.26 -1.52 -17.77
CA ARG A 11 -9.39 -2.38 -18.55
C ARG A 11 -8.89 -3.50 -17.64
N PRO A 12 -8.27 -4.59 -18.15
CA PRO A 12 -7.84 -5.69 -17.28
C PRO A 12 -7.03 -5.26 -16.06
N ASP A 13 -6.14 -4.28 -16.24
CA ASP A 13 -5.16 -3.85 -15.23
C ASP A 13 -5.49 -2.52 -14.56
N VAL A 14 -6.64 -1.92 -14.85
CA VAL A 14 -7.04 -0.66 -14.22
C VAL A 14 -8.56 -0.48 -14.25
N GLY A 15 -9.12 0.02 -13.15
CA GLY A 15 -10.53 0.36 -13.06
C GLY A 15 -10.74 1.71 -12.39
N PHE A 16 -11.40 2.62 -13.10
CA PHE A 16 -11.81 3.91 -12.56
C PHE A 16 -13.29 3.90 -12.19
N VAL A 17 -13.64 4.66 -11.17
CA VAL A 17 -15.01 4.88 -10.71
C VAL A 17 -15.32 6.36 -10.81
N ARG A 18 -16.47 6.69 -11.37
CA ARG A 18 -17.05 8.04 -11.31
C ARG A 18 -18.27 8.02 -10.42
N VAL A 19 -18.28 8.86 -9.41
CA VAL A 19 -19.46 9.14 -8.59
C VAL A 19 -20.00 10.49 -8.95
N THR A 20 -21.31 10.56 -9.23
CA THR A 20 -22.02 11.80 -9.55
C THR A 20 -23.06 12.07 -8.47
N SER A 21 -23.14 13.30 -7.98
CA SER A 21 -24.15 13.78 -7.03
C SER A 21 -25.38 14.32 -7.73
N GLU A 22 -26.51 14.48 -7.00
CA GLU A 22 -27.79 14.97 -7.55
C GLU A 22 -27.69 16.36 -8.21
N ASP A 23 -26.75 17.20 -7.80
CA ASP A 23 -26.47 18.50 -8.40
C ASP A 23 -25.61 18.44 -9.67
N GLY A 24 -25.22 17.22 -10.10
CA GLY A 24 -24.43 16.97 -11.30
C GLY A 24 -22.91 17.10 -11.10
N ALA A 25 -22.43 17.44 -9.90
CA ALA A 25 -21.01 17.40 -9.59
C ALA A 25 -20.51 15.96 -9.58
N PHE A 26 -19.24 15.73 -9.92
CA PHE A 26 -18.68 14.39 -9.95
C PHE A 26 -17.23 14.34 -9.47
N GLY A 27 -16.84 13.18 -8.98
CA GLY A 27 -15.46 12.85 -8.63
C GLY A 27 -15.02 11.51 -9.23
N TRP A 28 -13.70 11.35 -9.35
CA TRP A 28 -13.05 10.15 -9.87
C TRP A 28 -12.27 9.44 -8.79
N GLY A 29 -12.41 8.12 -8.77
CA GLY A 29 -11.63 7.22 -7.93
C GLY A 29 -11.07 6.06 -8.73
N GLN A 30 -10.30 5.24 -8.07
CA GLN A 30 -9.70 4.05 -8.67
C GLN A 30 -9.95 2.82 -7.78
N MET A 31 -10.38 1.75 -8.40
CA MET A 31 -10.40 0.42 -7.80
C MET A 31 -9.20 -0.40 -8.27
N SER A 32 -9.14 -1.67 -7.92
CA SER A 32 -8.00 -2.56 -8.12
C SER A 32 -7.28 -2.40 -9.46
N THR A 33 -5.97 -2.65 -9.42
CA THR A 33 -5.10 -2.75 -10.61
C THR A 33 -5.13 -4.12 -11.28
N TYR A 34 -5.68 -5.14 -10.61
CA TYR A 34 -5.78 -6.50 -11.13
C TYR A 34 -7.24 -6.94 -11.15
N HIS A 35 -7.67 -7.60 -12.23
CA HIS A 35 -9.05 -8.09 -12.39
C HIS A 35 -10.09 -6.98 -12.16
N ALA A 36 -9.82 -5.81 -12.73
CA ALA A 36 -10.68 -4.63 -12.55
C ALA A 36 -12.10 -4.83 -13.09
N ASP A 37 -12.27 -5.66 -14.10
CA ASP A 37 -13.56 -6.10 -14.64
C ASP A 37 -14.37 -6.89 -13.60
N ILE A 38 -13.76 -7.80 -12.85
CA ILE A 38 -14.40 -8.54 -11.75
C ILE A 38 -14.73 -7.56 -10.61
N THR A 39 -13.80 -6.69 -10.25
CA THR A 39 -14.03 -5.68 -9.20
C THR A 39 -15.18 -4.73 -9.57
N ALA A 40 -15.33 -4.38 -10.85
CA ALA A 40 -16.46 -3.58 -11.32
C ALA A 40 -17.81 -4.31 -11.16
N GLN A 41 -17.86 -5.62 -11.41
CA GLN A 41 -19.06 -6.40 -11.15
C GLN A 41 -19.40 -6.39 -9.64
N VAL A 42 -18.41 -6.52 -8.78
CA VAL A 42 -18.57 -6.42 -7.33
C VAL A 42 -19.07 -5.03 -6.94
N LEU A 43 -18.48 -3.95 -7.50
CA LEU A 43 -18.93 -2.58 -7.25
C LEU A 43 -20.43 -2.43 -7.56
N HIS A 44 -20.88 -2.85 -8.74
CA HIS A 44 -22.27 -2.65 -9.17
C HIS A 44 -23.27 -3.61 -8.52
N ARG A 45 -22.85 -4.79 -8.07
CA ARG A 45 -23.73 -5.80 -7.48
C ARG A 45 -23.77 -5.77 -5.97
N GLN A 46 -22.65 -5.45 -5.32
CA GLN A 46 -22.49 -5.62 -3.88
C GLN A 46 -22.28 -4.27 -3.14
N VAL A 47 -21.85 -3.21 -3.81
CA VAL A 47 -21.58 -1.92 -3.19
C VAL A 47 -22.62 -0.87 -3.59
N ALA A 48 -22.76 -0.59 -4.89
CA ALA A 48 -23.61 0.49 -5.40
C ALA A 48 -25.08 0.40 -4.94
N PRO A 49 -25.75 -0.79 -4.85
CA PRO A 49 -27.13 -0.86 -4.40
C PRO A 49 -27.37 -0.35 -2.97
N TRP A 50 -26.36 -0.41 -2.11
CA TRP A 50 -26.45 0.04 -0.72
C TRP A 50 -26.07 1.51 -0.51
N VAL A 51 -25.50 2.14 -1.55
CA VAL A 51 -24.86 3.46 -1.46
C VAL A 51 -25.58 4.51 -2.31
N THR A 52 -26.09 4.13 -3.49
CA THR A 52 -26.86 5.06 -4.35
C THR A 52 -28.05 5.64 -3.60
N GLY A 53 -28.25 6.95 -3.68
CA GLY A 53 -29.29 7.68 -2.96
C GLY A 53 -28.93 8.07 -1.51
N ARG A 54 -27.77 7.65 -0.98
CA ARG A 54 -27.35 8.07 0.36
C ARG A 54 -26.90 9.54 0.36
N PHE A 55 -27.13 10.17 1.50
CA PHE A 55 -26.62 11.52 1.78
C PHE A 55 -25.22 11.41 2.43
N ILE A 56 -24.32 12.29 2.03
CA ILE A 56 -22.98 12.47 2.59
C ILE A 56 -22.92 13.86 3.21
N ASP A 57 -22.59 13.93 4.48
CA ASP A 57 -22.35 15.18 5.17
C ASP A 57 -20.92 15.68 4.90
N ALA A 58 -20.81 16.82 4.23
CA ALA A 58 -19.50 17.43 3.99
C ALA A 58 -18.82 17.95 5.27
N GLY A 59 -19.54 18.04 6.38
CA GLY A 59 -19.01 18.43 7.68
C GLY A 59 -18.31 17.29 8.43
N ASP A 60 -18.74 16.04 8.21
CA ASP A 60 -18.09 14.83 8.75
C ASP A 60 -18.09 13.67 7.74
N PRO A 61 -17.35 13.82 6.63
CA PRO A 61 -17.34 12.81 5.58
C PRO A 61 -16.66 11.50 6.03
N VAL A 62 -15.73 11.54 6.98
CA VAL A 62 -15.04 10.36 7.48
C VAL A 62 -16.03 9.41 8.14
N SER A 63 -16.91 9.92 9.01
CA SER A 63 -17.95 9.11 9.66
C SER A 63 -18.88 8.47 8.64
N ASP A 64 -19.38 9.23 7.67
CA ASP A 64 -20.27 8.72 6.62
C ASP A 64 -19.62 7.62 5.76
N PHE A 65 -18.33 7.76 5.44
CA PHE A 65 -17.62 6.77 4.63
C PHE A 65 -17.34 5.49 5.41
N LEU A 66 -17.05 5.60 6.71
CA LEU A 66 -16.93 4.44 7.60
C LEU A 66 -18.27 3.72 7.76
N ASP A 67 -19.37 4.47 7.90
CA ASP A 67 -20.73 3.91 7.96
C ASP A 67 -21.12 3.19 6.65
N ILE A 68 -20.73 3.73 5.50
CA ILE A 68 -20.90 3.06 4.20
C ILE A 68 -20.11 1.75 4.18
N ALA A 69 -18.84 1.77 4.57
CA ALA A 69 -18.01 0.58 4.58
C ALA A 69 -18.55 -0.50 5.53
N ALA A 70 -19.03 -0.10 6.72
CA ALA A 70 -19.67 -0.98 7.69
C ALA A 70 -20.98 -1.58 7.15
N LEU A 71 -21.84 -0.74 6.56
CA LEU A 71 -23.11 -1.19 5.96
C LEU A 71 -22.86 -2.22 4.85
N VAL A 72 -21.94 -1.95 3.93
CA VAL A 72 -21.62 -2.89 2.85
C VAL A 72 -21.08 -4.20 3.43
N HIS A 73 -20.21 -4.13 4.43
CA HIS A 73 -19.69 -5.33 5.11
C HIS A 73 -20.82 -6.17 5.74
N GLU A 74 -21.78 -5.53 6.42
CA GLU A 74 -22.93 -6.22 7.03
C GLU A 74 -23.84 -6.84 6.00
N ARG A 75 -24.14 -6.13 4.92
CA ARG A 75 -25.04 -6.61 3.86
C ARG A 75 -24.43 -7.73 3.03
N GLU A 76 -23.12 -7.66 2.80
CA GLU A 76 -22.36 -8.61 1.99
C GLU A 76 -21.58 -9.63 2.85
N HIS A 77 -21.98 -9.84 4.10
CA HIS A 77 -21.29 -10.70 5.08
C HIS A 77 -21.03 -12.14 4.62
N LYS A 78 -21.75 -12.64 3.61
CA LYS A 78 -21.54 -13.97 3.03
C LYS A 78 -20.40 -14.02 2.01
N PHE A 79 -19.98 -12.87 1.49
CA PHE A 79 -18.94 -12.73 0.47
C PHE A 79 -17.95 -11.61 0.85
N PRO A 80 -17.39 -11.66 2.08
CA PRO A 80 -16.41 -10.67 2.50
C PRO A 80 -15.09 -10.84 1.75
N GLY A 81 -14.22 -9.86 1.86
CA GLY A 81 -12.83 -10.00 1.45
C GLY A 81 -12.37 -8.96 0.45
N SER A 82 -11.24 -9.23 -0.19
CA SER A 82 -10.47 -8.22 -0.92
C SER A 82 -11.22 -7.60 -2.10
N TYR A 83 -12.06 -8.33 -2.82
CA TYR A 83 -12.83 -7.75 -3.94
C TYR A 83 -13.83 -6.68 -3.50
N VAL A 84 -14.53 -6.90 -2.39
CA VAL A 84 -15.45 -5.89 -1.82
C VAL A 84 -14.66 -4.65 -1.35
N ARG A 85 -13.51 -4.86 -0.69
CA ARG A 85 -12.63 -3.76 -0.27
C ARG A 85 -12.10 -2.97 -1.46
N ARG A 86 -11.64 -3.63 -2.51
CA ARG A 86 -11.16 -2.99 -3.74
C ARG A 86 -12.26 -2.22 -4.48
N ALA A 87 -13.48 -2.69 -4.46
CA ALA A 87 -14.64 -1.98 -4.99
C ALA A 87 -14.99 -0.74 -4.15
N LEU A 88 -14.98 -0.89 -2.81
CA LEU A 88 -15.15 0.24 -1.89
C LEU A 88 -14.08 1.31 -2.06
N ALA A 89 -12.82 0.92 -2.34
CA ALA A 89 -11.74 1.88 -2.58
C ALA A 89 -12.04 2.80 -3.77
N GLY A 90 -12.60 2.25 -4.85
CA GLY A 90 -13.03 3.05 -6.00
C GLY A 90 -14.11 4.07 -5.64
N LEU A 91 -15.06 3.68 -4.81
CA LEU A 91 -16.11 4.56 -4.31
C LEU A 91 -15.57 5.63 -3.37
N ASP A 92 -14.82 5.24 -2.33
CA ASP A 92 -14.27 6.11 -1.30
C ASP A 92 -13.38 7.20 -1.92
N THR A 93 -12.44 6.81 -2.79
CA THR A 93 -11.55 7.75 -3.44
C THR A 93 -12.28 8.71 -4.41
N ALA A 94 -13.36 8.24 -5.08
CA ALA A 94 -14.19 9.10 -5.91
C ALA A 94 -15.00 10.11 -5.08
N LEU A 95 -15.48 9.72 -3.92
CA LEU A 95 -16.18 10.62 -2.99
C LEU A 95 -15.24 11.69 -2.44
N TRP A 96 -14.01 11.35 -2.10
CA TRP A 96 -13.00 12.33 -1.68
C TRP A 96 -12.64 13.32 -2.78
N ASP A 97 -12.48 12.86 -4.04
CA ASP A 97 -12.25 13.77 -5.18
C ASP A 97 -13.44 14.71 -5.39
N LEU A 98 -14.67 14.18 -5.30
CA LEU A 98 -15.89 14.98 -5.40
C LEU A 98 -15.95 16.08 -4.33
N LEU A 99 -15.72 15.72 -3.07
CA LEU A 99 -15.69 16.68 -1.95
C LEU A 99 -14.58 17.73 -2.12
N GLY A 100 -13.39 17.29 -2.53
CA GLY A 100 -12.26 18.18 -2.78
C GLY A 100 -12.57 19.22 -3.85
N ARG A 101 -13.20 18.78 -4.96
CA ARG A 101 -13.64 19.67 -6.05
C ARG A 101 -14.71 20.66 -5.59
N GLN A 102 -15.74 20.20 -4.86
CA GLN A 102 -16.79 21.08 -4.33
C GLN A 102 -16.25 22.10 -3.32
N ALA A 103 -15.30 21.68 -2.48
CA ALA A 103 -14.66 22.58 -1.51
C ALA A 103 -13.55 23.47 -2.09
N GLY A 104 -13.09 23.21 -3.33
CA GLY A 104 -11.93 23.87 -3.92
C GLY A 104 -10.64 23.65 -3.12
N LYS A 105 -10.50 22.48 -2.46
CA LYS A 105 -9.37 22.14 -1.59
C LYS A 105 -8.76 20.78 -1.96
N PRO A 106 -7.45 20.61 -1.79
CA PRO A 106 -6.84 19.30 -1.95
C PRO A 106 -7.33 18.36 -0.85
N VAL A 107 -7.49 17.06 -1.20
CA VAL A 107 -8.02 16.03 -0.29
C VAL A 107 -7.19 15.97 1.00
N THR A 108 -5.87 16.11 0.94
CA THR A 108 -5.02 16.13 2.12
C THR A 108 -5.49 17.17 3.17
N SER A 109 -5.97 18.35 2.74
CA SER A 109 -6.48 19.36 3.67
C SER A 109 -7.84 19.00 4.28
N LEU A 110 -8.64 18.19 3.56
CA LEU A 110 -9.94 17.73 4.08
C LEU A 110 -9.77 16.63 5.14
N ILE A 111 -8.70 15.84 5.04
CA ILE A 111 -8.39 14.75 5.99
C ILE A 111 -7.43 15.18 7.11
N GLY A 112 -7.22 16.49 7.29
CA GLY A 112 -6.47 17.06 8.41
C GLY A 112 -4.97 17.26 8.18
N GLY A 113 -4.49 17.04 6.95
CA GLY A 113 -3.10 17.27 6.58
C GLY A 113 -2.84 18.62 5.92
N ALA A 114 -1.62 18.81 5.45
CA ALA A 114 -1.18 20.00 4.72
C ALA A 114 -0.42 19.64 3.45
N PRO A 115 -0.66 20.35 2.32
CA PRO A 115 0.12 20.16 1.10
C PRO A 115 1.62 20.39 1.34
N GLY A 116 2.45 19.61 0.66
CA GLY A 116 3.90 19.74 0.79
C GLY A 116 4.65 18.71 -0.03
N ARG A 117 5.97 18.81 -0.04
CA ARG A 117 6.82 17.83 -0.71
C ARG A 117 6.80 16.49 0.03
N LEU A 118 6.92 15.42 -0.73
CA LEU A 118 7.18 14.06 -0.25
C LEU A 118 8.53 13.62 -0.83
N ARG A 119 9.28 12.84 -0.08
CA ARG A 119 10.44 12.12 -0.58
C ARG A 119 9.94 10.86 -1.30
N ALA A 120 10.62 10.47 -2.35
CA ALA A 120 10.27 9.27 -3.11
C ALA A 120 11.50 8.40 -3.31
N TYR A 121 11.32 7.09 -3.28
CA TYR A 121 12.35 6.15 -3.68
C TYR A 121 12.08 5.60 -5.08
N ALA A 122 13.13 5.21 -5.78
CA ALA A 122 13.04 4.51 -7.05
C ALA A 122 12.82 3.00 -6.78
N SER A 123 11.61 2.49 -7.07
CA SER A 123 11.29 1.08 -6.90
C SER A 123 11.46 0.31 -8.21
N SER A 124 12.30 -0.72 -8.19
CA SER A 124 12.39 -1.68 -9.27
C SER A 124 11.34 -2.77 -9.12
N MET A 125 10.66 -3.10 -10.23
CA MET A 125 9.77 -4.24 -10.31
C MET A 125 10.41 -5.43 -11.04
N LYS A 126 11.69 -5.29 -11.45
CA LYS A 126 12.36 -6.29 -12.31
C LYS A 126 13.02 -7.40 -11.50
N ARG A 127 12.76 -8.63 -11.92
CA ARG A 127 13.48 -9.83 -11.48
C ARG A 127 14.24 -10.49 -12.62
N ASP A 128 13.77 -10.31 -13.85
CA ASP A 128 14.34 -10.80 -15.12
C ASP A 128 15.53 -9.98 -15.63
N ILE A 129 16.18 -9.23 -14.75
CA ILE A 129 17.34 -8.38 -15.02
C ILE A 129 18.57 -8.91 -14.30
N THR A 130 19.74 -8.85 -14.92
CA THR A 130 20.99 -9.24 -14.26
C THR A 130 21.34 -8.25 -13.15
N PRO A 131 22.02 -8.67 -12.08
CA PRO A 131 22.47 -7.78 -11.00
C PRO A 131 23.30 -6.60 -11.49
N GLY A 132 24.16 -6.79 -12.49
CA GLY A 132 24.95 -5.72 -13.09
C GLY A 132 24.10 -4.70 -13.84
N ASP A 133 23.18 -5.15 -14.72
CA ASP A 133 22.30 -4.25 -15.45
C ASP A 133 21.35 -3.50 -14.51
N GLU A 134 20.91 -4.13 -13.40
CA GLU A 134 20.10 -3.46 -12.40
C GLU A 134 20.90 -2.38 -11.65
N ALA A 135 22.14 -2.68 -11.27
CA ALA A 135 23.03 -1.70 -10.65
C ALA A 135 23.23 -0.47 -11.57
N ASP A 136 23.54 -0.71 -12.85
CA ASP A 136 23.71 0.36 -13.84
C ASP A 136 22.44 1.20 -14.02
N ARG A 137 21.28 0.55 -14.03
CA ARG A 137 19.99 1.23 -14.14
C ARG A 137 19.70 2.10 -12.93
N LEU A 138 19.95 1.62 -11.72
CA LEU A 138 19.72 2.38 -10.50
C LEU A 138 20.73 3.52 -10.34
N CYS A 139 22.00 3.33 -10.72
CA CYS A 139 23.00 4.38 -10.78
C CYS A 139 22.57 5.52 -11.72
N ARG A 140 22.05 5.20 -12.92
CA ARG A 140 21.51 6.23 -13.82
C ARG A 140 20.36 7.02 -13.19
N LEU A 141 19.46 6.36 -12.45
CA LEU A 141 18.37 7.06 -11.75
C LEU A 141 18.89 7.97 -10.63
N ARG A 142 19.95 7.55 -9.91
CA ARG A 142 20.64 8.39 -8.95
C ARG A 142 21.22 9.63 -9.63
N ASP A 143 22.02 9.43 -10.67
CA ASP A 143 22.83 10.48 -11.29
C ASP A 143 22.01 11.45 -12.16
N GLU A 144 20.99 10.96 -12.89
CA GLU A 144 20.18 11.75 -13.80
C GLU A 144 18.89 12.31 -13.18
N LYS A 145 18.32 11.64 -12.17
CA LYS A 145 17.05 12.04 -11.57
C LYS A 145 17.15 12.48 -10.12
N GLY A 146 18.30 12.26 -9.48
CA GLY A 146 18.55 12.70 -8.11
C GLY A 146 17.83 11.86 -7.05
N PHE A 147 17.46 10.59 -7.36
CA PHE A 147 16.97 9.69 -6.32
C PHE A 147 18.06 9.37 -5.32
N ASP A 148 17.71 9.36 -4.05
CA ASP A 148 18.59 9.07 -2.91
C ASP A 148 18.13 7.85 -2.10
N ALA A 149 17.12 7.12 -2.61
CA ALA A 149 16.61 5.89 -2.04
C ALA A 149 16.16 4.94 -3.16
N PHE A 150 16.44 3.65 -2.99
CA PHE A 150 16.22 2.62 -4.01
C PHE A 150 15.68 1.35 -3.39
N LYS A 151 14.69 0.73 -4.04
CA LYS A 151 14.20 -0.61 -3.71
C LYS A 151 14.36 -1.54 -4.92
N PHE A 152 14.97 -2.71 -4.70
CA PHE A 152 15.14 -3.74 -5.73
C PHE A 152 14.66 -5.10 -5.24
N ARG A 153 14.59 -6.08 -6.12
CA ARG A 153 13.95 -7.38 -5.86
C ARG A 153 14.96 -8.48 -5.58
N VAL A 154 14.65 -9.28 -4.55
CA VAL A 154 15.34 -10.53 -4.22
C VAL A 154 14.36 -11.69 -4.26
N GLY A 155 14.84 -12.91 -4.48
CA GLY A 155 13.99 -14.09 -4.64
C GLY A 155 13.04 -14.01 -5.85
N ALA A 156 12.26 -15.03 -6.07
CA ALA A 156 11.14 -15.04 -7.00
C ALA A 156 9.84 -14.71 -6.28
N GLU A 157 8.89 -14.05 -6.95
CA GLU A 157 7.60 -13.69 -6.36
C GLU A 157 6.84 -14.95 -5.91
N CYS A 158 6.45 -15.01 -4.61
CA CYS A 158 5.88 -16.20 -3.98
C CYS A 158 6.67 -17.48 -4.29
N GLY A 159 8.00 -17.38 -4.36
CA GLY A 159 8.90 -18.36 -4.98
C GLY A 159 9.12 -19.63 -4.19
N ARG A 160 8.54 -19.79 -3.00
CA ARG A 160 8.68 -20.97 -2.15
C ARG A 160 10.16 -21.31 -1.84
N GLY A 161 10.96 -20.28 -1.60
CA GLY A 161 12.38 -20.38 -1.34
C GLY A 161 13.27 -20.41 -2.59
N HIS A 162 12.69 -20.38 -3.79
CA HIS A 162 13.45 -20.35 -5.04
C HIS A 162 13.78 -18.92 -5.46
N ASP A 163 14.91 -18.76 -6.11
CA ASP A 163 15.30 -17.52 -6.79
C ASP A 163 14.91 -17.56 -8.27
N GLU A 164 14.96 -16.45 -8.98
CA GLU A 164 14.73 -16.42 -10.44
C GLU A 164 15.75 -17.29 -11.20
N TRP A 165 16.99 -17.28 -10.73
CA TRP A 165 18.03 -18.25 -11.06
C TRP A 165 18.98 -18.43 -9.89
N LEU A 166 19.70 -19.53 -9.89
CA LEU A 166 20.57 -19.89 -8.76
C LEU A 166 21.63 -18.80 -8.50
N GLY A 167 21.64 -18.30 -7.28
CA GLY A 167 22.63 -17.33 -6.78
C GLY A 167 22.34 -15.87 -7.11
N ARG A 168 21.21 -15.58 -7.76
CA ARG A 168 20.86 -14.18 -8.10
C ARG A 168 20.69 -13.30 -6.87
N THR A 169 20.06 -13.80 -5.82
CA THR A 169 19.85 -13.04 -4.58
C THR A 169 21.18 -12.64 -3.95
N GLU A 170 22.12 -13.56 -3.85
CA GLU A 170 23.47 -13.28 -3.32
C GLU A 170 24.19 -12.23 -4.16
N GLU A 171 24.19 -12.42 -5.48
CA GLU A 171 24.87 -11.52 -6.42
C GLU A 171 24.30 -10.11 -6.41
N ILE A 172 22.95 -9.94 -6.40
CA ILE A 172 22.32 -8.62 -6.45
C ILE A 172 22.51 -7.86 -5.13
N VAL A 173 22.46 -8.57 -3.99
CA VAL A 173 22.68 -7.99 -2.65
C VAL A 173 24.10 -7.44 -2.50
N GLU A 174 25.08 -8.00 -3.16
CA GLU A 174 26.45 -7.47 -3.17
C GLU A 174 26.66 -6.39 -4.25
N THR A 175 26.12 -6.61 -5.44
CA THR A 175 26.43 -5.78 -6.62
C THR A 175 25.75 -4.41 -6.56
N VAL A 176 24.45 -4.37 -6.27
CA VAL A 176 23.68 -3.12 -6.26
C VAL A 176 24.13 -2.16 -5.15
N PRO A 177 24.28 -2.58 -3.88
CA PRO A 177 24.75 -1.68 -2.83
C PRO A 177 26.15 -1.11 -3.09
N ARG A 178 27.06 -1.94 -3.57
CA ARG A 178 28.44 -1.52 -3.91
C ARG A 178 28.44 -0.46 -5.02
N ALA A 179 27.59 -0.59 -6.03
CA ALA A 179 27.50 0.36 -7.15
C ALA A 179 26.82 1.68 -6.72
N LEU A 180 25.80 1.62 -5.88
CA LEU A 180 25.09 2.79 -5.39
C LEU A 180 25.89 3.60 -4.36
N GLY A 181 26.79 2.96 -3.60
CA GLY A 181 27.55 3.61 -2.52
C GLY A 181 26.76 3.79 -1.23
N ASP A 182 27.34 4.48 -0.26
CA ASP A 182 26.80 4.58 1.10
C ASP A 182 25.87 5.79 1.33
N ASP A 183 25.88 6.76 0.41
CA ASP A 183 25.13 8.01 0.53
C ASP A 183 23.64 7.89 0.20
N VAL A 184 23.16 6.69 -0.13
CA VAL A 184 21.77 6.44 -0.51
C VAL A 184 21.16 5.33 0.34
N VAL A 185 19.84 5.40 0.53
CA VAL A 185 19.08 4.34 1.22
C VAL A 185 18.81 3.18 0.26
N LYS A 186 19.06 2.00 0.74
CA LYS A 186 18.90 0.74 0.00
C LYS A 186 17.87 -0.13 0.70
N MET A 187 16.90 -0.58 -0.06
CA MET A 187 15.78 -1.41 0.39
C MET A 187 15.62 -2.60 -0.55
N VAL A 188 15.10 -3.70 -0.06
CA VAL A 188 14.78 -4.86 -0.89
C VAL A 188 13.35 -5.34 -0.63
N ASP A 189 12.79 -6.00 -1.63
CA ASP A 189 11.50 -6.65 -1.56
C ASP A 189 11.60 -8.09 -2.08
N ALA A 190 11.20 -9.05 -1.24
CA ALA A 190 11.19 -10.46 -1.55
C ALA A 190 9.83 -10.98 -2.01
N ASN A 191 8.76 -10.18 -1.94
CA ASN A 191 7.38 -10.54 -2.30
C ASN A 191 7.00 -11.96 -1.85
N SER A 192 7.05 -12.19 -0.56
CA SER A 192 6.61 -13.44 0.06
C SER A 192 7.41 -14.70 -0.37
N CYS A 193 8.70 -14.56 -0.69
CA CYS A 193 9.49 -15.64 -1.30
C CYS A 193 9.93 -16.73 -0.33
N PHE A 194 10.47 -16.36 0.86
CA PHE A 194 11.32 -17.25 1.62
C PHE A 194 10.63 -17.95 2.80
N GLY A 195 11.16 -19.12 3.21
CA GLY A 195 10.92 -19.68 4.53
C GLY A 195 11.79 -19.00 5.58
N VAL A 196 11.50 -19.21 6.87
CA VAL A 196 12.09 -18.47 7.99
C VAL A 196 13.64 -18.51 7.98
N GLU A 197 14.24 -19.69 7.91
CA GLU A 197 15.70 -19.85 7.94
C GLU A 197 16.38 -19.09 6.80
N ARG A 198 15.87 -19.28 5.57
CA ARG A 198 16.42 -18.60 4.38
C ARG A 198 16.20 -17.09 4.46
N ALA A 199 15.05 -16.63 4.94
CA ALA A 199 14.76 -15.21 5.12
C ALA A 199 15.73 -14.56 6.13
N ILE A 200 16.05 -15.23 7.22
CA ILE A 200 17.04 -14.75 8.20
C ILE A 200 18.44 -14.71 7.57
N ASP A 201 18.85 -15.75 6.82
CA ASP A 201 20.16 -15.77 6.17
C ASP A 201 20.28 -14.63 5.13
N VAL A 202 19.25 -14.43 4.31
CA VAL A 202 19.19 -13.29 3.38
C VAL A 202 19.23 -11.98 4.17
N GLY A 203 18.44 -11.83 5.23
CA GLY A 203 18.41 -10.62 6.05
C GLY A 203 19.80 -10.25 6.61
N ARG A 204 20.57 -11.24 7.08
CA ARG A 204 21.96 -11.02 7.55
C ARG A 204 22.90 -10.58 6.42
N MET A 205 22.68 -11.08 5.19
CA MET A 205 23.42 -10.57 4.02
C MET A 205 23.05 -9.13 3.72
N LEU A 206 21.76 -8.77 3.86
CA LEU A 206 21.29 -7.39 3.69
C LEU A 206 21.95 -6.45 4.69
N GLU A 207 21.97 -6.81 5.97
CA GLU A 207 22.66 -6.06 7.04
C GLU A 207 24.15 -5.84 6.70
N ALA A 208 24.85 -6.90 6.29
CA ALA A 208 26.27 -6.83 5.93
C ALA A 208 26.56 -5.92 4.73
N ASN A 209 25.57 -5.66 3.87
CA ASN A 209 25.67 -4.82 2.67
C ASN A 209 25.01 -3.43 2.81
N GLY A 210 24.66 -3.02 4.05
CA GLY A 210 24.11 -1.71 4.34
C GLY A 210 22.72 -1.47 3.77
N ILE A 211 21.93 -2.54 3.59
CA ILE A 211 20.51 -2.47 3.22
C ILE A 211 19.72 -2.33 4.52
N THR A 212 18.75 -1.42 4.55
CA THR A 212 18.08 -1.01 5.78
C THR A 212 16.64 -1.51 5.90
N HIS A 213 16.02 -1.96 4.80
CA HIS A 213 14.62 -2.42 4.79
C HIS A 213 14.48 -3.71 4.01
N TYR A 214 13.70 -4.63 4.57
CA TYR A 214 13.43 -5.94 4.02
C TYR A 214 11.91 -6.18 3.95
N GLU A 215 11.34 -5.96 2.76
CA GLU A 215 9.90 -6.05 2.53
C GLU A 215 9.50 -7.50 2.23
N GLU A 216 8.41 -7.94 2.84
CA GLU A 216 7.75 -9.25 2.66
C GLU A 216 8.72 -10.45 2.55
N PRO A 217 9.60 -10.68 3.54
CA PRO A 217 10.55 -11.80 3.47
C PRO A 217 9.87 -13.16 3.35
N CYS A 218 8.76 -13.35 4.07
CA CYS A 218 8.00 -14.59 4.13
C CYS A 218 6.60 -14.41 3.54
N PRO A 219 5.90 -15.52 3.16
CA PRO A 219 4.53 -15.47 2.70
C PRO A 219 3.62 -14.66 3.65
N TYR A 220 2.94 -13.62 3.14
CA TYR A 220 2.15 -12.70 3.95
C TYR A 220 1.06 -13.42 4.78
N TRP A 221 0.56 -14.57 4.31
CA TRP A 221 -0.39 -15.43 5.04
C TRP A 221 0.27 -16.29 6.14
N LYS A 222 1.54 -16.05 6.45
CA LYS A 222 2.33 -16.71 7.50
C LYS A 222 2.93 -15.67 8.45
N PRO A 223 2.13 -14.88 9.16
CA PRO A 223 2.62 -13.77 9.99
C PRO A 223 3.61 -14.24 11.07
N ASP A 224 3.46 -15.47 11.61
CA ASP A 224 4.41 -16.04 12.55
C ASP A 224 5.81 -16.26 11.97
N TRP A 225 5.91 -16.46 10.65
CA TRP A 225 7.20 -16.59 9.98
C TRP A 225 7.88 -15.24 9.85
N THR A 226 7.15 -14.24 9.37
CA THR A 226 7.65 -12.87 9.28
C THR A 226 8.08 -12.35 10.65
N ARG A 227 7.29 -12.59 11.70
CA ARG A 227 7.63 -12.21 13.07
C ARG A 227 8.95 -12.83 13.54
N GLN A 228 9.22 -14.09 13.22
CA GLN A 228 10.50 -14.72 13.55
C GLN A 228 11.69 -14.03 12.85
N VAL A 229 11.51 -13.62 11.61
CA VAL A 229 12.52 -12.87 10.85
C VAL A 229 12.74 -11.50 11.46
N THR A 230 11.67 -10.74 11.74
CA THR A 230 11.71 -9.42 12.40
C THR A 230 12.51 -9.47 13.70
N HIS A 231 12.26 -10.47 14.55
CA HIS A 231 12.94 -10.61 15.83
C HIS A 231 14.38 -11.12 15.72
N ALA A 232 14.82 -11.62 14.57
CA ALA A 232 16.16 -12.15 14.35
C ALA A 232 17.12 -11.16 13.68
N LEU A 233 16.60 -10.06 13.15
CA LEU A 233 17.35 -9.07 12.38
C LEU A 233 17.40 -7.72 13.10
N HIS A 234 18.31 -6.85 12.65
CA HIS A 234 18.45 -5.47 13.13
C HIS A 234 18.00 -4.42 12.10
N ILE A 235 17.75 -4.83 10.84
CA ILE A 235 17.15 -3.99 9.82
C ILE A 235 15.64 -4.04 9.93
N ASP A 236 14.94 -2.99 9.43
CA ASP A 236 13.49 -2.96 9.45
C ASP A 236 12.89 -4.02 8.52
N VAL A 237 12.08 -4.91 9.07
CA VAL A 237 11.23 -5.80 8.31
C VAL A 237 9.91 -5.11 8.06
N THR A 238 9.46 -5.09 6.81
CA THR A 238 8.27 -4.33 6.38
C THR A 238 7.26 -5.22 5.69
N GLY A 239 5.97 -4.84 5.72
CA GLY A 239 4.93 -5.63 5.07
C GLY A 239 3.50 -5.23 5.43
N GLY A 240 2.56 -6.05 4.97
CA GLY A 240 1.13 -5.88 5.19
C GLY A 240 0.36 -5.39 3.98
N GLU A 241 0.97 -5.14 2.84
CA GLU A 241 0.30 -4.59 1.65
C GLU A 241 -0.92 -5.40 1.18
N GLN A 242 -0.92 -6.71 1.42
CA GLN A 242 -2.01 -7.61 0.99
C GLN A 242 -3.19 -7.65 1.98
N ASP A 243 -3.00 -7.18 3.21
CA ASP A 243 -4.02 -7.26 4.24
C ASP A 243 -5.10 -6.18 4.07
N CYS A 244 -6.34 -6.60 4.30
CA CYS A 244 -7.53 -5.74 4.18
C CYS A 244 -8.48 -5.86 5.38
N ASP A 245 -8.10 -6.60 6.43
CA ASP A 245 -8.88 -6.80 7.64
C ASP A 245 -8.22 -6.12 8.83
N MET A 246 -8.96 -5.24 9.51
CA MET A 246 -8.48 -4.51 10.69
C MET A 246 -8.02 -5.42 11.83
N ARG A 247 -8.55 -6.66 11.94
CA ARG A 247 -8.13 -7.63 12.96
C ARG A 247 -6.74 -8.16 12.67
N ASN A 248 -6.42 -8.44 11.41
CA ASN A 248 -5.06 -8.85 11.01
C ASN A 248 -4.06 -7.73 11.28
N TRP A 249 -4.43 -6.49 10.99
CA TRP A 249 -3.60 -5.32 11.29
C TRP A 249 -3.37 -5.16 12.79
N GLN A 250 -4.42 -5.31 13.61
CA GLN A 250 -4.28 -5.26 15.06
C GLN A 250 -3.36 -6.38 15.57
N ASP A 251 -3.49 -7.62 15.05
CA ASP A 251 -2.61 -8.74 15.40
C ASP A 251 -1.15 -8.45 15.01
N MET A 252 -0.91 -7.87 13.84
CA MET A 252 0.44 -7.47 13.41
C MET A 252 1.07 -6.44 14.35
N ILE A 253 0.29 -5.44 14.78
CA ILE A 253 0.73 -4.39 15.70
C ILE A 253 1.00 -4.99 17.10
N ASP A 254 0.04 -5.73 17.65
CA ASP A 254 0.10 -6.26 19.02
C ASP A 254 1.26 -7.25 19.21
N ARG A 255 1.58 -7.99 18.17
CA ARG A 255 2.61 -9.04 18.18
C ARG A 255 3.95 -8.60 17.62
N HIS A 256 4.07 -7.38 17.15
CA HIS A 256 5.27 -6.87 16.46
C HIS A 256 5.71 -7.81 15.34
N VAL A 257 4.83 -8.00 14.37
CA VAL A 257 5.09 -8.88 13.22
C VAL A 257 6.06 -8.25 12.24
N VAL A 258 5.99 -6.93 12.06
CA VAL A 258 6.87 -6.11 11.22
C VAL A 258 7.25 -4.82 11.94
N ASP A 259 8.31 -4.16 11.51
CA ASP A 259 8.78 -2.88 12.04
C ASP A 259 8.11 -1.68 11.35
N VAL A 260 7.75 -1.81 10.07
CA VAL A 260 7.07 -0.79 9.27
C VAL A 260 5.83 -1.40 8.61
N LEU A 261 4.68 -0.77 8.80
CA LEU A 261 3.41 -1.24 8.25
C LEU A 261 3.10 -0.54 6.93
N GLN A 262 2.70 -1.33 5.91
CA GLN A 262 2.58 -0.89 4.52
C GLN A 262 1.17 -1.10 3.94
N PRO A 263 0.11 -0.50 4.52
CA PRO A 263 -1.23 -0.67 3.97
C PRO A 263 -1.34 -0.10 2.55
N ASP A 264 -2.12 -0.76 1.70
CA ASP A 264 -2.47 -0.23 0.38
C ASP A 264 -3.86 0.39 0.40
N VAL A 265 -3.99 1.64 -0.06
CA VAL A 265 -5.25 2.39 -0.08
C VAL A 265 -6.36 1.63 -0.83
N MET A 266 -6.01 0.93 -1.91
CA MET A 266 -6.98 0.17 -2.68
C MET A 266 -7.42 -1.12 -1.98
N TYR A 267 -6.47 -1.79 -1.31
CA TYR A 267 -6.74 -3.09 -0.70
C TYR A 267 -7.47 -2.93 0.63
N MET A 268 -7.22 -1.83 1.34
CA MET A 268 -7.92 -1.49 2.58
C MET A 268 -9.37 -1.03 2.39
N GLY A 269 -9.75 -0.65 1.18
CA GLY A 269 -11.11 -0.16 0.90
C GLY A 269 -11.23 1.35 0.73
N GLY A 270 -10.11 2.04 0.53
CA GLY A 270 -10.04 3.45 0.23
C GLY A 270 -9.19 4.27 1.18
N LEU A 271 -9.19 5.56 0.96
CA LEU A 271 -8.45 6.53 1.75
C LEU A 271 -8.91 6.58 3.21
N THR A 272 -10.24 6.53 3.43
CA THR A 272 -10.84 6.61 4.77
C THR A 272 -10.42 5.46 5.69
N PRO A 273 -10.62 4.18 5.34
CA PRO A 273 -10.20 3.09 6.22
C PRO A 273 -8.68 3.02 6.38
N THR A 274 -7.90 3.45 5.38
CA THR A 274 -6.44 3.49 5.51
C THR A 274 -5.99 4.62 6.45
N LEU A 275 -6.68 5.76 6.45
CA LEU A 275 -6.45 6.84 7.41
C LEU A 275 -6.73 6.39 8.85
N GLU A 276 -7.83 5.67 9.09
CA GLU A 276 -8.14 5.11 10.42
C GLU A 276 -7.10 4.07 10.84
N LEU A 277 -6.70 3.20 9.93
CA LEU A 277 -5.62 2.24 10.21
C LEU A 277 -4.31 2.96 10.57
N ALA A 278 -3.92 4.00 9.83
CA ALA A 278 -2.70 4.76 10.14
C ALA A 278 -2.75 5.40 11.54
N ARG A 279 -3.93 5.83 12.00
CA ARG A 279 -4.15 6.32 13.37
C ARG A 279 -3.97 5.20 14.41
N VAL A 280 -4.50 4.01 14.14
CA VAL A 280 -4.30 2.82 14.99
C VAL A 280 -2.81 2.48 15.07
N ILE A 281 -2.11 2.44 13.93
CA ILE A 281 -0.67 2.20 13.85
C ILE A 281 0.11 3.24 14.67
N ALA A 282 -0.25 4.53 14.57
CA ALA A 282 0.39 5.61 15.32
C ALA A 282 0.15 5.50 16.83
N GLY A 283 -1.01 4.96 17.24
CA GLY A 283 -1.32 4.68 18.64
C GLY A 283 -0.47 3.57 19.25
N GLY A 284 0.10 2.73 18.41
CA GLY A 284 0.96 1.62 18.80
C GLY A 284 0.21 0.44 19.40
N GLY A 285 0.95 -0.64 19.65
CA GLY A 285 0.44 -1.84 20.31
C GLY A 285 0.49 -1.73 21.84
N PRO A 286 0.14 -2.82 22.53
CA PRO A 286 0.16 -2.89 23.99
C PRO A 286 1.52 -2.54 24.62
N ASN A 287 2.60 -2.65 23.84
CA ASN A 287 3.97 -2.33 24.25
C ASN A 287 4.28 -0.82 24.16
N GLY A 288 3.33 0.02 23.74
CA GLY A 288 3.52 1.47 23.59
C GLY A 288 4.45 1.88 22.46
N VAL A 289 4.76 0.97 21.56
CA VAL A 289 5.61 1.24 20.38
C VAL A 289 4.74 1.82 19.27
N SER A 290 5.06 3.03 18.83
CA SER A 290 4.46 3.63 17.62
C SER A 290 5.25 3.14 16.40
N TYR A 291 4.55 2.70 15.36
CA TYR A 291 5.16 2.18 14.15
C TYR A 291 5.10 3.20 13.01
N PRO A 292 6.12 3.28 12.15
CA PRO A 292 6.03 3.96 10.88
C PRO A 292 4.96 3.32 9.98
N CYS A 293 4.24 4.17 9.24
CA CYS A 293 3.28 3.76 8.21
C CYS A 293 3.78 4.26 6.86
N THR A 294 4.15 3.33 5.99
CA THR A 294 4.62 3.62 4.64
C THR A 294 3.69 2.94 3.63
N PRO A 295 2.57 3.57 3.27
CA PRO A 295 1.56 2.94 2.44
C PRO A 295 2.12 2.44 1.10
N HIS A 296 1.76 1.20 0.74
CA HIS A 296 2.06 0.63 -0.57
C HIS A 296 1.24 1.31 -1.67
N ALA A 297 1.82 1.45 -2.86
CA ALA A 297 1.12 1.92 -4.05
C ALA A 297 1.61 1.15 -5.29
N ALA A 298 0.75 0.28 -5.82
CA ALA A 298 1.12 -0.67 -6.88
C ALA A 298 1.42 -0.03 -8.25
N ASN A 299 0.96 1.20 -8.54
CA ASN A 299 1.14 1.82 -9.84
C ASN A 299 1.10 3.36 -9.81
N LEU A 300 1.51 3.94 -10.94
CA LEU A 300 1.54 5.40 -11.14
C LEU A 300 0.20 5.90 -11.72
N SER A 301 -0.84 5.97 -10.88
CA SER A 301 -2.18 6.40 -11.27
C SER A 301 -2.89 7.14 -10.14
N LEU A 302 -4.22 7.22 -10.13
CA LEU A 302 -4.97 7.92 -9.08
C LEU A 302 -4.69 7.35 -7.68
N VAL A 303 -4.38 6.05 -7.53
CA VAL A 303 -4.02 5.48 -6.23
C VAL A 303 -2.78 6.15 -5.66
N THR A 304 -1.75 6.41 -6.48
CA THR A 304 -0.56 7.12 -6.02
C THR A 304 -0.91 8.51 -5.51
N MET A 305 -1.81 9.23 -6.19
CA MET A 305 -2.28 10.54 -5.74
C MET A 305 -2.99 10.44 -4.38
N CYS A 306 -3.86 9.44 -4.20
CA CYS A 306 -4.54 9.20 -2.92
C CYS A 306 -3.54 8.85 -1.81
N THR A 307 -2.55 8.00 -2.10
CA THR A 307 -1.47 7.65 -1.16
C THR A 307 -0.65 8.88 -0.76
N MET A 308 -0.34 9.77 -1.70
CA MET A 308 0.34 11.04 -1.42
C MET A 308 -0.50 11.95 -0.52
N HIS A 309 -1.83 12.02 -0.72
CA HIS A 309 -2.72 12.74 0.16
C HIS A 309 -2.72 12.16 1.58
N LEU A 310 -2.76 10.84 1.71
CA LEU A 310 -2.69 10.14 2.99
C LEU A 310 -1.39 10.45 3.73
N LEU A 311 -0.24 10.26 3.06
CA LEU A 311 1.10 10.50 3.64
C LEU A 311 1.26 11.93 4.19
N LYS A 312 0.56 12.91 3.61
CA LYS A 312 0.59 14.31 4.11
C LYS A 312 -0.38 14.58 5.26
N ALA A 313 -1.16 13.58 5.67
CA ALA A 313 -2.17 13.73 6.72
C ALA A 313 -1.94 12.83 7.94
N ILE A 314 -1.17 11.76 7.81
CA ILE A 314 -0.88 10.84 8.92
C ILE A 314 0.32 11.28 9.74
N PRO A 315 0.30 11.11 11.09
CA PRO A 315 1.36 11.59 11.97
C PRO A 315 2.64 10.74 11.94
N ASN A 316 2.52 9.49 11.51
CA ASN A 316 3.56 8.47 11.50
C ASN A 316 3.98 8.05 10.10
N ALA A 317 3.84 8.95 9.11
CA ALA A 317 4.35 8.69 7.76
C ALA A 317 5.83 8.29 7.83
N GLY A 318 6.20 7.23 7.13
CA GLY A 318 7.58 6.85 6.96
C GLY A 318 8.38 7.91 6.17
N PRO A 319 9.71 7.80 6.12
CA PRO A 319 10.57 8.79 5.48
C PRO A 319 10.45 8.84 3.95
N TYR A 320 9.80 7.84 3.34
CA TYR A 320 9.63 7.68 1.89
C TYR A 320 8.20 7.36 1.51
#